data_83c7131e9ee3bb57758715f6ead762f9
#
_entry.id   83c7131e9ee3bb57758715f6ead762f9
#
_cell.length_a   1.000
_cell.length_b   1.000
_cell.length_c   1.000
_cell.angle_alpha   90.00
_cell.angle_beta   90.00
_cell.angle_gamma   90.00
#
_symmetry.space_group_name_H-M   'P 1'
#
loop_
_entity.id
_entity.type
_entity.pdbx_description
1 polymer ?
#
loop_
_entity_poly.entity_id
_entity_poly.type
_entity_poly.pdbx_seq_one_letter_code
_entity_poly.pdbx_strand_id
1 'polypeptide(L)'
;LAARIDLAYSSNLDLTNIPGTSPVKNKGTFTLKRYKVVNQWKGESYLFKQVSPTVQYNYGANAVLPADGTNDPVRYLGDEKWIWRNNDTGAGSYNYVLDPKIREKKLPEGESSSWDQFKDSYVNYFNPSNSTDLNNLDKMVSMPTSGLSYTQEVSGDSRTYYPVVYTKENTLDLNSQVHGYTTGVIFESEFTPSNDFKVSSYENGEIKSVNLPNGDKTFLSAAHYNSNGSVSRLVYKDVKSVAARAFNLENDKKNLLKGFMDGWDDITADVNAVKKAVQDMSSQNGLESAFKEYLDGILTGKATLDEDLKQKLTYAAFRRQASHLPSNITPVSQFCSEQIGNLYQYYNVSLYKSGRSYHKFWIRHNDNGNDGLMGVMEFCIVRNNVYQLYVKGIRGLGDPLPYTPGKDDPGTPDESDDVTIDVTIYVKDWVKRTNKDIIL
;
A
#
# COMPACT_ATOMS: atom_id res chain seq x y z
N LEU A 1 -4.77 -10.00 29.75
CA LEU A 1 -3.87 -8.88 29.49
C LEU A 1 -3.51 -8.73 28.01
N ALA A 2 -4.08 -9.53 27.10
CA ALA A 2 -3.81 -9.49 25.68
C ALA A 2 -5.11 -9.43 24.88
N ALA A 3 -5.01 -9.01 23.64
CA ALA A 3 -5.97 -9.24 22.57
C ALA A 3 -5.49 -10.43 21.72
N ARG A 4 -6.39 -11.05 20.96
CA ARG A 4 -6.07 -12.12 20.02
C ARG A 4 -6.53 -11.72 18.63
N ILE A 5 -5.72 -12.01 17.65
CA ILE A 5 -6.04 -11.82 16.23
C ILE A 5 -6.19 -13.20 15.61
N ASP A 6 -7.33 -13.44 14.97
CA ASP A 6 -7.66 -14.66 14.27
C ASP A 6 -7.89 -14.37 12.80
N LEU A 7 -7.35 -15.21 11.90
CA LEU A 7 -7.50 -15.08 10.46
C LEU A 7 -8.37 -16.20 9.90
N ALA A 8 -9.30 -15.83 9.05
CA ALA A 8 -9.98 -16.74 8.13
C ALA A 8 -9.91 -16.13 6.72
N TYR A 9 -9.97 -16.96 5.69
CA TYR A 9 -9.93 -16.50 4.31
C TYR A 9 -10.68 -17.45 3.38
N SER A 10 -11.22 -16.91 2.30
CA SER A 10 -11.84 -17.70 1.25
C SER A 10 -10.78 -18.38 0.38
N SER A 11 -10.97 -19.64 0.06
CA SER A 11 -10.14 -20.34 -0.94
C SER A 11 -10.34 -19.77 -2.35
N ASN A 12 -11.54 -19.25 -2.61
CA ASN A 12 -11.89 -18.55 -3.84
C ASN A 12 -12.18 -17.10 -3.49
N LEU A 13 -11.19 -16.24 -3.68
CA LEU A 13 -11.33 -14.82 -3.42
C LEU A 13 -12.37 -14.19 -4.36
N ASP A 14 -13.28 -13.41 -3.80
CA ASP A 14 -14.21 -12.61 -4.57
C ASP A 14 -13.45 -11.49 -5.32
N LEU A 15 -13.60 -11.43 -6.64
CA LEU A 15 -12.96 -10.45 -7.51
C LEU A 15 -13.97 -9.49 -8.15
N THR A 16 -15.23 -9.53 -7.74
CA THR A 16 -16.29 -8.72 -8.34
C THR A 16 -16.10 -7.23 -8.10
N ASN A 17 -15.48 -6.87 -6.98
CA ASN A 17 -15.21 -5.48 -6.60
C ASN A 17 -13.96 -4.87 -7.27
N ILE A 18 -13.29 -5.60 -8.14
CA ILE A 18 -12.18 -5.04 -8.93
C ILE A 18 -12.77 -4.00 -9.91
N PRO A 19 -12.32 -2.73 -9.90
CA PRO A 19 -12.80 -1.71 -10.80
C PRO A 19 -12.63 -2.09 -12.28
N GLY A 20 -13.60 -1.72 -13.13
CA GLY A 20 -13.58 -2.02 -14.57
C GLY A 20 -12.37 -1.47 -15.31
N THR A 21 -11.73 -0.42 -14.77
CA THR A 21 -10.51 0.20 -15.29
C THR A 21 -9.22 -0.53 -14.88
N SER A 22 -9.31 -1.49 -13.96
CA SER A 22 -8.15 -2.27 -13.51
C SER A 22 -7.69 -3.24 -14.60
N PRO A 23 -6.37 -3.31 -14.90
CA PRO A 23 -5.84 -4.19 -15.93
C PRO A 23 -6.00 -5.68 -15.61
N VAL A 24 -6.29 -6.04 -14.34
CA VAL A 24 -6.42 -7.44 -13.89
C VAL A 24 -7.88 -7.91 -13.78
N LYS A 25 -8.86 -7.01 -13.98
CA LYS A 25 -10.27 -7.39 -13.88
C LYS A 25 -10.63 -8.49 -14.89
N ASN A 26 -11.13 -9.63 -14.39
CA ASN A 26 -11.47 -10.81 -15.18
C ASN A 26 -10.33 -11.36 -16.04
N LYS A 27 -9.07 -11.09 -15.66
CA LYS A 27 -7.87 -11.47 -16.44
C LYS A 27 -6.97 -12.48 -15.72
N GLY A 28 -7.43 -13.08 -14.64
CA GLY A 28 -6.69 -14.05 -13.86
C GLY A 28 -7.32 -14.33 -12.51
N THR A 29 -6.55 -14.95 -11.64
CA THR A 29 -6.95 -15.33 -10.29
C THR A 29 -5.93 -14.83 -9.27
N PHE A 30 -6.37 -14.55 -8.06
CA PHE A 30 -5.52 -14.21 -6.92
C PHE A 30 -5.52 -15.35 -5.91
N THR A 31 -4.36 -15.62 -5.33
CA THR A 31 -4.18 -16.57 -4.24
C THR A 31 -3.43 -15.91 -3.11
N LEU A 32 -3.95 -15.90 -1.89
CA LEU A 32 -3.23 -15.47 -0.71
C LEU A 32 -2.12 -16.48 -0.38
N LYS A 33 -0.91 -15.99 -0.19
CA LYS A 33 0.28 -16.82 0.06
C LYS A 33 0.79 -16.69 1.48
N ARG A 34 0.97 -15.46 1.93
CA ARG A 34 1.60 -15.16 3.22
C ARG A 34 0.93 -13.96 3.88
N TYR A 35 1.15 -13.81 5.17
CA TYR A 35 0.71 -12.65 5.94
C TYR A 35 1.76 -12.26 6.98
N LYS A 36 1.64 -11.05 7.51
CA LYS A 36 2.41 -10.57 8.66
C LYS A 36 1.58 -9.58 9.45
N VAL A 37 1.48 -9.82 10.77
CA VAL A 37 0.92 -8.81 11.68
C VAL A 37 2.02 -7.82 12.03
N VAL A 38 1.74 -6.54 11.87
CA VAL A 38 2.68 -5.43 12.08
C VAL A 38 2.21 -4.53 13.21
N ASN A 39 3.14 -3.76 13.77
CA ASN A 39 2.90 -2.79 14.84
C ASN A 39 2.18 -3.39 16.05
N GLN A 40 2.60 -4.58 16.48
CA GLN A 40 2.10 -5.18 17.71
C GLN A 40 2.79 -4.53 18.91
N TRP A 41 2.02 -3.92 19.79
CA TRP A 41 2.57 -3.28 20.98
C TRP A 41 3.18 -4.30 21.93
N LYS A 42 4.46 -4.15 22.27
CA LYS A 42 5.17 -4.95 23.29
C LYS A 42 5.63 -4.12 24.50
N GLY A 43 5.39 -2.81 24.47
CA GLY A 43 5.74 -1.89 25.53
C GLY A 43 4.97 -2.13 26.83
N GLU A 44 4.94 -1.17 27.69
CA GLU A 44 4.26 -1.23 28.98
C GLU A 44 2.75 -1.48 28.83
N SER A 45 2.17 -2.13 29.82
CA SER A 45 0.71 -2.34 29.92
C SER A 45 0.30 -2.21 31.37
N TYR A 46 -0.85 -1.59 31.62
CA TYR A 46 -1.43 -1.61 32.97
C TYR A 46 -1.81 -3.02 33.38
N LEU A 47 -1.70 -3.33 34.68
CA LEU A 47 -2.14 -4.63 35.21
C LEU A 47 -3.65 -4.81 35.02
N PHE A 48 -4.43 -3.78 35.34
CA PHE A 48 -5.87 -3.72 35.11
C PHE A 48 -6.20 -2.81 33.95
N LYS A 49 -7.30 -3.10 33.25
CA LYS A 49 -7.78 -2.26 32.15
C LYS A 49 -8.17 -0.89 32.70
N GLN A 50 -7.61 0.15 32.12
CA GLN A 50 -7.84 1.53 32.53
C GLN A 50 -8.67 2.25 31.48
N VAL A 51 -9.52 3.14 31.89
CA VAL A 51 -10.40 3.92 31.01
C VAL A 51 -10.40 5.39 31.45
N SER A 52 -10.52 6.27 30.48
CA SER A 52 -10.78 7.69 30.75
C SER A 52 -12.26 7.97 30.60
N PRO A 53 -12.94 8.48 31.65
CA PRO A 53 -14.37 8.77 31.58
C PRO A 53 -14.67 10.12 30.92
N THR A 54 -13.68 10.94 30.66
CA THR A 54 -13.84 12.37 30.34
C THR A 54 -13.61 12.74 28.88
N VAL A 55 -13.43 11.76 27.99
CA VAL A 55 -13.31 12.07 26.57
C VAL A 55 -14.67 12.51 26.04
N GLN A 56 -14.79 13.79 25.74
CA GLN A 56 -15.93 14.34 25.01
C GLN A 56 -15.63 14.25 23.52
N TYR A 57 -16.52 13.63 22.79
CA TYR A 57 -16.46 13.56 21.35
C TYR A 57 -17.56 14.42 20.74
N ASN A 58 -17.16 15.37 19.91
CA ASN A 58 -18.07 16.14 19.08
C ASN A 58 -17.78 15.77 17.62
N TYR A 59 -18.76 15.25 16.91
CA TYR A 59 -18.61 14.94 15.49
C TYR A 59 -18.16 16.19 14.74
N GLY A 60 -17.00 16.14 14.09
CA GLY A 60 -16.39 17.28 13.40
C GLY A 60 -15.44 18.14 14.25
N ALA A 61 -15.29 17.85 15.55
CA ALA A 61 -14.24 18.41 16.39
C ALA A 61 -13.24 17.31 16.79
N ASN A 62 -11.98 17.66 16.94
CA ASN A 62 -10.94 16.72 17.37
C ASN A 62 -11.27 16.21 18.78
N ALA A 63 -11.59 14.92 18.90
CA ALA A 63 -11.69 14.27 20.20
C ALA A 63 -10.27 14.00 20.70
N VAL A 64 -9.81 14.79 21.64
CA VAL A 64 -8.50 14.65 22.25
C VAL A 64 -8.67 14.15 23.70
N LEU A 65 -7.72 13.34 24.14
CA LEU A 65 -7.56 13.07 25.56
C LEU A 65 -7.26 14.39 26.28
N PRO A 66 -7.75 14.60 27.52
CA PRO A 66 -7.41 15.78 28.31
C PRO A 66 -5.91 16.04 28.32
N ALA A 67 -5.51 17.28 28.06
CA ALA A 67 -4.14 17.62 27.65
C ALA A 67 -3.05 17.31 28.68
N ASP A 68 -3.33 17.35 29.96
CA ASP A 68 -2.30 17.28 31.01
C ASP A 68 -2.35 16.03 31.88
N GLY A 69 -3.37 15.22 31.78
CA GLY A 69 -3.49 13.99 32.58
C GLY A 69 -3.56 14.13 34.08
N THR A 70 -3.38 15.32 34.61
CA THR A 70 -3.38 15.57 36.07
C THR A 70 -4.78 15.61 36.63
N ASN A 71 -5.77 15.94 35.82
CA ASN A 71 -7.17 16.01 36.18
C ASN A 71 -8.03 14.95 35.51
N ASP A 72 -7.43 14.01 34.79
CA ASP A 72 -8.15 12.93 34.16
C ASP A 72 -8.21 11.72 35.12
N PRO A 73 -9.32 11.48 35.80
CA PRO A 73 -9.44 10.33 36.68
C PRO A 73 -9.39 9.07 35.86
N VAL A 74 -8.24 8.40 35.89
CA VAL A 74 -8.12 7.06 35.31
C VAL A 74 -8.89 6.11 36.20
N ARG A 75 -9.91 5.44 35.65
CA ARG A 75 -10.77 4.51 36.38
C ARG A 75 -10.51 3.08 35.95
N TYR A 76 -10.70 2.16 36.89
CA TYR A 76 -10.68 0.74 36.62
C TYR A 76 -11.99 0.28 35.99
N LEU A 77 -11.92 -0.71 35.14
CA LEU A 77 -13.08 -1.36 34.56
C LEU A 77 -13.96 -1.93 35.67
N GLY A 78 -15.21 -1.55 35.68
CA GLY A 78 -16.20 -1.97 36.71
C GLY A 78 -16.85 -0.84 37.46
N ASP A 79 -16.24 0.34 37.48
CA ASP A 79 -16.76 1.49 38.17
C ASP A 79 -17.82 2.28 37.39
N GLU A 80 -17.95 2.03 36.08
CA GLU A 80 -18.92 2.71 35.23
C GLU A 80 -19.48 1.80 34.12
N LYS A 81 -20.71 2.12 33.70
CA LYS A 81 -21.33 1.47 32.54
C LYS A 81 -20.61 1.86 31.27
N TRP A 82 -20.14 0.89 30.51
CA TRP A 82 -19.64 1.07 29.18
C TRP A 82 -20.77 1.54 28.27
N ILE A 83 -20.63 2.73 27.70
CA ILE A 83 -21.51 3.20 26.66
C ILE A 83 -20.70 3.17 25.36
N TRP A 84 -20.81 2.09 24.65
CA TRP A 84 -20.47 2.04 23.24
C TRP A 84 -21.68 2.54 22.47
N ARG A 85 -21.54 3.62 21.76
CA ARG A 85 -22.55 4.05 20.81
C ARG A 85 -21.91 4.11 19.44
N ASN A 86 -22.26 3.14 18.61
CA ASN A 86 -22.11 3.26 17.18
C ASN A 86 -23.11 4.30 16.68
N ASN A 87 -22.68 5.25 15.88
CA ASN A 87 -23.50 6.23 15.18
C ASN A 87 -24.14 7.34 16.01
N ASP A 88 -23.55 7.74 17.12
CA ASP A 88 -24.04 8.94 17.78
C ASP A 88 -23.59 10.19 17.02
N THR A 89 -24.54 10.89 16.40
CA THR A 89 -24.34 12.18 15.75
C THR A 89 -24.36 13.35 16.76
N GLY A 90 -24.37 13.06 18.04
CA GLY A 90 -24.45 14.04 19.13
C GLY A 90 -23.19 14.11 19.99
N ALA A 91 -23.05 15.16 20.76
CA ALA A 91 -22.03 15.25 21.80
C ALA A 91 -22.25 14.14 22.84
N GLY A 92 -21.28 13.25 22.99
CA GLY A 92 -21.31 12.14 23.95
C GLY A 92 -20.00 12.02 24.68
N SER A 93 -20.06 11.48 25.91
CA SER A 93 -18.87 11.08 26.65
C SER A 93 -18.58 9.62 26.33
N TYR A 94 -17.35 9.32 25.93
CA TYR A 94 -16.89 7.98 25.63
C TYR A 94 -15.83 7.54 26.62
N ASN A 95 -15.89 6.29 27.04
CA ASN A 95 -14.84 5.70 27.84
C ASN A 95 -13.67 5.33 26.94
N TYR A 96 -12.61 6.09 27.01
CA TYR A 96 -11.39 5.83 26.26
C TYR A 96 -10.54 4.80 27.00
N VAL A 97 -10.20 3.68 26.34
CA VAL A 97 -9.28 2.70 26.93
C VAL A 97 -7.86 3.21 26.80
N LEU A 98 -7.15 3.19 27.92
CA LEU A 98 -5.81 3.77 28.01
C LEU A 98 -4.75 2.67 28.12
N ASP A 99 -3.68 2.78 27.36
CA ASP A 99 -2.41 2.16 27.67
C ASP A 99 -1.45 3.20 28.31
N PRO A 100 -0.36 2.77 28.98
CA PRO A 100 0.53 3.68 29.70
C PRO A 100 1.18 4.75 28.82
N LYS A 101 1.28 4.52 27.52
CA LYS A 101 2.00 5.36 26.55
C LYS A 101 1.09 6.10 25.57
N ILE A 102 -0.22 6.01 25.72
CA ILE A 102 -1.18 6.61 24.77
C ILE A 102 -0.93 8.10 24.55
N ARG A 103 -0.56 8.83 25.62
CA ARG A 103 -0.32 10.27 25.55
C ARG A 103 1.01 10.64 24.92
N GLU A 104 1.95 9.70 24.91
CA GLU A 104 3.27 9.88 24.31
C GLU A 104 3.31 9.49 22.83
N LYS A 105 2.35 8.66 22.38
CA LYS A 105 2.19 8.28 20.97
C LYS A 105 1.50 9.40 20.20
N LYS A 106 2.18 10.54 20.04
CA LYS A 106 1.69 11.67 19.27
C LYS A 106 2.42 11.78 17.96
N LEU A 107 1.75 12.37 16.97
CA LEU A 107 2.42 12.80 15.76
C LEU A 107 3.56 13.76 16.13
N PRO A 108 4.76 13.56 15.56
CA PRO A 108 5.85 14.51 15.77
C PRO A 108 5.44 15.90 15.26
N GLU A 109 5.61 16.90 16.09
CA GLU A 109 5.54 18.30 15.65
C GLU A 109 6.86 18.64 14.96
N GLY A 110 6.85 18.75 13.62
CA GLY A 110 8.04 19.04 12.83
C GLY A 110 8.77 17.78 12.32
N GLU A 111 9.83 17.99 11.57
CA GLU A 111 10.50 16.99 10.73
C GLU A 111 10.71 15.59 11.31
N SER A 112 10.64 14.63 10.46
CA SER A 112 10.72 13.18 10.45
C SER A 112 11.61 12.42 11.47
N SER A 113 12.32 13.06 12.38
CA SER A 113 13.31 12.40 13.25
C SER A 113 12.74 11.67 14.47
N SER A 114 11.46 11.88 14.80
CA SER A 114 10.87 11.37 16.04
C SER A 114 9.96 10.15 15.88
N TRP A 115 9.67 9.71 14.66
CA TRP A 115 8.85 8.52 14.40
C TRP A 115 9.42 7.24 15.00
N ASP A 116 10.73 7.15 15.11
CA ASP A 116 11.43 5.98 15.62
C ASP A 116 11.46 5.87 17.17
N GLN A 117 10.92 6.86 17.90
CA GLN A 117 10.96 6.83 19.38
C GLN A 117 10.28 5.59 19.99
N PHE A 118 9.25 5.04 19.31
CA PHE A 118 8.54 3.84 19.77
C PHE A 118 8.91 2.57 19.00
N LYS A 119 9.84 2.63 18.06
CA LYS A 119 10.28 1.51 17.23
C LYS A 119 10.52 0.24 18.06
N ASP A 120 11.27 0.38 19.15
CA ASP A 120 11.63 -0.73 20.04
C ASP A 120 10.45 -1.19 20.92
N SER A 121 9.34 -0.46 20.94
CA SER A 121 8.12 -0.82 21.67
C SER A 121 7.12 -1.60 20.82
N TYR A 122 7.42 -1.82 19.54
CA TYR A 122 6.60 -2.64 18.65
C TYR A 122 7.31 -3.93 18.23
N VAL A 123 6.56 -4.98 18.04
CA VAL A 123 6.99 -6.18 17.30
C VAL A 123 6.62 -5.97 15.85
N ASN A 124 7.52 -6.30 14.95
CA ASN A 124 7.32 -6.11 13.51
C ASN A 124 6.93 -4.64 13.19
N TYR A 125 7.71 -3.71 13.73
CA TYR A 125 7.47 -2.30 13.47
C TYR A 125 7.48 -2.01 11.97
N PHE A 126 6.42 -1.39 11.52
CA PHE A 126 6.25 -0.97 10.15
C PHE A 126 6.46 0.53 10.08
N ASN A 127 7.67 0.93 9.71
CA ASN A 127 8.00 2.32 9.45
C ASN A 127 8.34 2.51 7.98
N PRO A 128 7.48 3.21 7.26
CA PRO A 128 7.69 3.45 5.84
C PRO A 128 8.94 4.27 5.50
N SER A 129 9.45 5.09 6.38
CA SER A 129 10.63 5.92 6.09
C SER A 129 11.97 5.19 6.22
N ASN A 130 12.00 3.94 6.71
CA ASN A 130 13.24 3.23 6.93
C ASN A 130 13.36 1.96 6.07
N SER A 131 14.17 2.04 5.01
CA SER A 131 14.43 0.93 4.09
C SER A 131 15.07 -0.31 4.75
N THR A 132 15.68 -0.18 5.94
CA THR A 132 16.24 -1.33 6.67
C THR A 132 15.15 -2.23 7.27
N ASP A 133 13.93 -1.72 7.47
CA ASP A 133 12.81 -2.51 7.99
C ASP A 133 12.15 -3.38 6.93
N LEU A 134 12.47 -3.21 5.64
CA LEU A 134 12.10 -4.16 4.58
C LEU A 134 12.57 -5.58 4.90
N ASN A 135 13.71 -5.73 5.55
CA ASN A 135 14.23 -7.03 6.00
C ASN A 135 13.32 -7.73 7.03
N ASN A 136 12.54 -6.96 7.81
CA ASN A 136 11.58 -7.54 8.75
C ASN A 136 10.32 -8.07 8.06
N LEU A 137 9.98 -7.58 6.90
CA LEU A 137 8.84 -8.07 6.11
C LEU A 137 9.19 -9.34 5.31
N ASP A 138 10.47 -9.62 5.06
CA ASP A 138 10.91 -10.88 4.46
C ASP A 138 10.53 -12.12 5.28
N LYS A 139 10.21 -11.96 6.56
CA LYS A 139 9.75 -13.01 7.45
C LYS A 139 8.21 -13.13 7.49
N MET A 140 7.55 -12.98 6.37
CA MET A 140 6.11 -13.24 6.28
C MET A 140 5.83 -14.74 6.46
N VAL A 141 4.74 -15.04 7.17
CA VAL A 141 4.32 -16.40 7.49
C VAL A 141 3.32 -16.89 6.44
N SER A 142 3.42 -18.15 6.03
CA SER A 142 2.44 -18.75 5.12
C SER A 142 1.02 -18.66 5.69
N MET A 143 0.03 -18.46 4.80
CA MET A 143 -1.37 -18.51 5.22
C MET A 143 -1.65 -19.82 5.95
N PRO A 144 -2.35 -19.79 7.10
CA PRO A 144 -2.56 -20.98 7.91
C PRO A 144 -3.56 -21.93 7.23
N THR A 145 -3.14 -23.18 7.01
CA THR A 145 -3.99 -24.25 6.44
C THR A 145 -4.24 -25.40 7.41
N SER A 146 -3.54 -25.40 8.55
CA SER A 146 -3.62 -26.41 9.58
C SER A 146 -3.24 -25.83 10.95
N GLY A 147 -3.39 -26.61 12.01
CA GLY A 147 -3.06 -26.21 13.37
C GLY A 147 -4.31 -25.88 14.18
N LEU A 148 -4.11 -25.11 15.26
CA LEU A 148 -5.21 -24.70 16.14
C LEU A 148 -6.19 -23.83 15.34
N SER A 149 -7.43 -24.26 15.27
CA SER A 149 -8.49 -23.55 14.55
C SER A 149 -9.85 -23.84 15.18
N TYR A 150 -10.82 -23.03 14.84
CA TYR A 150 -12.22 -23.26 15.18
C TYR A 150 -13.12 -22.77 14.05
N THR A 151 -14.24 -23.44 13.88
CA THR A 151 -15.22 -23.11 12.86
C THR A 151 -16.36 -22.31 13.49
N GLN A 152 -16.82 -21.30 12.78
CA GLN A 152 -17.94 -20.47 13.18
C GLN A 152 -18.84 -20.20 11.98
N GLU A 153 -20.15 -20.36 12.20
CA GLU A 153 -21.16 -19.95 11.25
C GLU A 153 -21.37 -18.43 11.35
N VAL A 154 -21.25 -17.73 10.22
CA VAL A 154 -21.47 -16.29 10.10
C VAL A 154 -22.34 -16.05 8.88
N SER A 155 -23.56 -15.58 9.09
CA SER A 155 -24.51 -15.28 8.01
C SER A 155 -24.77 -16.45 7.03
N GLY A 156 -24.74 -17.69 7.55
CA GLY A 156 -24.93 -18.90 6.74
C GLY A 156 -23.65 -19.48 6.12
N ASP A 157 -22.52 -18.78 6.26
CA ASP A 157 -21.22 -19.26 5.80
C ASP A 157 -20.42 -19.87 6.93
N SER A 158 -19.89 -21.08 6.72
CA SER A 158 -19.00 -21.76 7.67
C SER A 158 -17.57 -21.25 7.45
N ARG A 159 -16.99 -20.60 8.46
CA ARG A 159 -15.65 -20.01 8.40
C ARG A 159 -14.73 -20.64 9.41
N THR A 160 -13.56 -21.06 8.95
CA THR A 160 -12.51 -21.59 9.83
C THR A 160 -11.51 -20.50 10.19
N TYR A 161 -11.44 -20.14 11.45
CA TYR A 161 -10.54 -19.13 12.01
C TYR A 161 -9.32 -19.78 12.64
N TYR A 162 -8.16 -19.23 12.37
CA TYR A 162 -6.86 -19.60 12.91
C TYR A 162 -6.35 -18.51 13.84
N PRO A 163 -6.16 -18.77 15.14
CA PRO A 163 -5.47 -17.83 16.03
C PRO A 163 -4.04 -17.63 15.56
N VAL A 164 -3.70 -16.41 15.15
CA VAL A 164 -2.38 -16.15 14.56
C VAL A 164 -1.44 -15.39 15.47
N VAL A 165 -1.97 -14.54 16.36
CA VAL A 165 -1.15 -13.80 17.32
C VAL A 165 -1.93 -13.36 18.54
N TYR A 166 -1.22 -13.26 19.66
CA TYR A 166 -1.64 -12.55 20.85
C TYR A 166 -0.81 -11.28 20.96
N THR A 167 -1.47 -10.15 21.12
CA THR A 167 -0.82 -8.83 21.22
C THR A 167 -1.29 -8.10 22.47
N LYS A 168 -0.45 -7.22 22.99
CA LYS A 168 -0.86 -6.30 24.04
C LYS A 168 -1.81 -5.24 23.48
N GLU A 169 -2.44 -4.54 24.37
CA GLU A 169 -3.24 -3.37 24.08
C GLU A 169 -2.41 -2.30 23.39
N ASN A 170 -2.90 -1.79 22.28
CA ASN A 170 -2.32 -0.68 21.54
C ASN A 170 -3.41 0.36 21.31
N THR A 171 -3.53 1.29 22.25
CA THR A 171 -4.53 2.35 22.17
C THR A 171 -3.88 3.65 21.72
N LEU A 172 -4.60 4.41 20.94
CA LEU A 172 -4.13 5.61 20.26
C LEU A 172 -5.10 6.76 20.48
N ASP A 173 -4.57 7.94 20.64
CA ASP A 173 -5.32 9.19 20.55
C ASP A 173 -5.92 9.33 19.13
N LEU A 174 -6.99 10.10 18.98
CA LEU A 174 -7.67 10.30 17.71
C LEU A 174 -6.70 10.67 16.57
N ASN A 175 -5.79 11.60 16.84
CA ASN A 175 -4.84 12.11 15.86
C ASN A 175 -3.62 11.19 15.63
N SER A 176 -3.46 10.15 16.45
CA SER A 176 -2.33 9.20 16.37
C SER A 176 -2.70 7.87 15.73
N GLN A 177 -3.91 7.75 15.18
CA GLN A 177 -4.37 6.58 14.42
C GLN A 177 -3.84 6.64 12.98
N VAL A 178 -2.55 6.43 12.84
CA VAL A 178 -1.80 6.61 11.61
C VAL A 178 -0.84 5.45 11.40
N HIS A 179 -0.38 5.31 10.16
CA HIS A 179 0.68 4.37 9.82
C HIS A 179 1.87 4.51 10.78
N GLY A 180 2.47 3.42 11.15
CA GLY A 180 3.57 3.39 12.13
C GLY A 180 3.13 3.22 13.59
N TYR A 181 1.90 3.56 13.95
CA TYR A 181 1.35 3.33 15.30
C TYR A 181 0.24 2.29 15.32
N THR A 182 -0.58 2.24 14.29
CA THR A 182 -1.72 1.33 14.19
C THR A 182 -1.29 -0.11 13.95
N THR A 183 -1.92 -1.05 14.62
CA THR A 183 -1.70 -2.48 14.37
C THR A 183 -2.45 -2.92 13.13
N GLY A 184 -1.75 -3.60 12.23
CA GLY A 184 -2.32 -4.07 10.96
C GLY A 184 -1.86 -5.45 10.55
N VAL A 185 -2.36 -5.89 9.41
CA VAL A 185 -1.93 -7.13 8.75
C VAL A 185 -1.56 -6.81 7.30
N ILE A 186 -0.37 -7.21 6.91
CA ILE A 186 0.06 -7.18 5.51
C ILE A 186 -0.13 -8.56 4.93
N PHE A 187 -0.86 -8.66 3.83
CA PHE A 187 -1.07 -9.90 3.09
C PHE A 187 -0.26 -9.88 1.80
N GLU A 188 0.37 -10.99 1.46
CA GLU A 188 0.94 -11.23 0.15
C GLU A 188 -0.01 -12.08 -0.66
N SER A 189 -0.36 -11.62 -1.85
CA SER A 189 -1.10 -12.38 -2.85
C SER A 189 -0.23 -12.64 -4.08
N GLU A 190 -0.60 -13.67 -4.83
CA GLU A 190 -0.04 -13.99 -6.13
C GLU A 190 -1.14 -13.93 -7.18
N PHE A 191 -0.98 -13.05 -8.16
CA PHE A 191 -1.82 -13.01 -9.34
C PHE A 191 -1.33 -14.02 -10.36
N THR A 192 -2.22 -14.90 -10.80
CA THR A 192 -1.97 -15.85 -11.90
C THR A 192 -2.76 -15.38 -13.11
N PRO A 193 -2.07 -14.86 -14.16
CA PRO A 193 -2.71 -14.39 -15.37
C PRO A 193 -3.47 -15.49 -16.10
N SER A 194 -4.63 -15.14 -16.67
CA SER A 194 -5.32 -15.98 -17.65
C SER A 194 -4.78 -15.76 -19.05
N ASN A 195 -5.19 -16.58 -20.01
CA ASN A 195 -4.81 -16.41 -21.43
C ASN A 195 -5.29 -15.08 -22.03
N ASP A 196 -6.28 -14.43 -21.41
CA ASP A 196 -6.80 -13.13 -21.83
C ASP A 196 -6.05 -11.95 -21.23
N PHE A 197 -5.10 -12.20 -20.34
CA PHE A 197 -4.23 -11.17 -19.80
C PHE A 197 -3.15 -10.84 -20.84
N LYS A 198 -3.20 -9.62 -21.36
CA LYS A 198 -2.24 -9.13 -22.37
C LYS A 198 -1.42 -8.00 -21.77
N VAL A 199 -0.15 -7.98 -22.12
CA VAL A 199 0.78 -6.91 -21.76
C VAL A 199 1.27 -6.19 -23.00
N SER A 200 1.56 -4.90 -22.87
CA SER A 200 2.21 -4.13 -23.95
C SER A 200 3.68 -4.54 -24.06
N SER A 201 4.11 -4.91 -25.24
CA SER A 201 5.49 -5.25 -25.56
C SER A 201 5.97 -4.39 -26.73
N TYR A 202 7.14 -3.78 -26.57
CA TYR A 202 7.80 -3.11 -27.68
C TYR A 202 8.62 -4.11 -28.51
N GLU A 203 8.32 -4.20 -29.80
CA GLU A 203 8.99 -5.09 -30.74
C GLU A 203 9.16 -4.40 -32.10
N ASN A 204 10.42 -4.19 -32.52
CA ASN A 204 10.77 -3.67 -33.86
C ASN A 204 10.05 -2.38 -34.27
N GLY A 205 10.05 -1.36 -33.39
CA GLY A 205 9.43 -0.06 -33.67
C GLY A 205 7.92 0.00 -33.40
N GLU A 206 7.33 -1.08 -32.87
CA GLU A 206 5.89 -1.13 -32.58
C GLU A 206 5.62 -1.58 -31.14
N ILE A 207 4.53 -1.06 -30.56
CA ILE A 207 3.99 -1.56 -29.31
C ILE A 207 2.86 -2.53 -29.64
N LYS A 208 3.04 -3.78 -29.26
CA LYS A 208 2.07 -4.87 -29.49
C LYS A 208 1.48 -5.36 -28.18
N SER A 209 0.26 -5.88 -28.26
CA SER A 209 -0.39 -6.57 -27.17
C SER A 209 -0.08 -8.06 -27.24
N VAL A 210 0.68 -8.58 -26.27
CA VAL A 210 1.16 -9.97 -26.26
C VAL A 210 0.79 -10.68 -24.98
N ASN A 211 0.78 -12.01 -25.00
CA ASN A 211 0.71 -12.81 -23.79
C ASN A 211 2.05 -12.76 -23.05
N LEU A 212 2.03 -12.93 -21.74
CA LEU A 212 3.24 -13.30 -21.02
C LEU A 212 3.72 -14.68 -21.50
N PRO A 213 5.05 -14.96 -21.47
CA PRO A 213 5.57 -16.28 -21.71
C PRO A 213 4.89 -17.32 -20.82
N ASN A 214 4.73 -18.54 -21.30
CA ASN A 214 4.05 -19.60 -20.56
C ASN A 214 4.72 -19.83 -19.20
N GLY A 215 3.93 -19.72 -18.12
CA GLY A 215 4.40 -19.84 -16.73
C GLY A 215 5.02 -18.57 -16.14
N ASP A 216 5.27 -17.52 -16.93
CA ASP A 216 5.72 -16.24 -16.41
C ASP A 216 4.52 -15.42 -15.89
N LYS A 217 4.69 -14.87 -14.69
CA LYS A 217 3.70 -14.00 -14.01
C LYS A 217 4.27 -12.62 -13.76
N THR A 218 5.46 -12.32 -14.26
CA THR A 218 6.14 -11.05 -14.03
C THR A 218 5.71 -10.03 -15.07
N PHE A 219 5.22 -8.88 -14.60
CA PHE A 219 4.82 -7.78 -15.45
C PHE A 219 5.00 -6.44 -14.73
N LEU A 220 4.98 -5.35 -15.48
CA LEU A 220 4.96 -4.01 -14.94
C LEU A 220 3.58 -3.38 -15.11
N SER A 221 3.23 -2.49 -14.19
CA SER A 221 2.08 -1.61 -14.32
C SER A 221 2.53 -0.16 -14.20
N ALA A 222 2.10 0.68 -15.12
CA ALA A 222 2.41 2.11 -15.10
C ALA A 222 1.16 2.94 -15.34
N ALA A 223 1.11 4.14 -14.77
CA ALA A 223 0.07 5.10 -15.06
C ALA A 223 0.15 5.53 -16.52
N HIS A 224 -0.99 5.66 -17.16
CA HIS A 224 -1.14 6.22 -18.48
C HIS A 224 -2.15 7.36 -18.44
N TYR A 225 -1.72 8.51 -18.87
CA TYR A 225 -2.55 9.71 -18.93
C TYR A 225 -3.23 9.80 -20.30
N ASN A 226 -4.54 9.70 -20.31
CA ASN A 226 -5.33 9.76 -21.53
C ASN A 226 -5.47 11.22 -21.99
N SER A 227 -5.77 11.42 -23.27
CA SER A 227 -5.98 12.76 -23.85
C SER A 227 -7.11 13.57 -23.20
N ASN A 228 -8.06 12.90 -22.55
CA ASN A 228 -9.16 13.53 -21.80
C ASN A 228 -8.80 13.86 -20.33
N GLY A 229 -7.54 13.72 -19.94
CA GLY A 229 -7.07 13.96 -18.56
C GLY A 229 -7.34 12.82 -17.57
N SER A 230 -8.01 11.75 -17.97
CA SER A 230 -8.20 10.58 -17.10
C SER A 230 -6.91 9.77 -17.00
N VAL A 231 -6.69 9.14 -15.84
CA VAL A 231 -5.54 8.26 -15.60
C VAL A 231 -6.02 6.82 -15.62
N SER A 232 -5.37 5.99 -16.41
CA SER A 232 -5.54 4.54 -16.42
C SER A 232 -4.21 3.87 -16.08
N ARG A 233 -4.26 2.61 -15.65
CA ARG A 233 -3.04 1.83 -15.49
C ARG A 233 -2.96 0.80 -16.61
N LEU A 234 -1.84 0.81 -17.32
CA LEU A 234 -1.53 -0.17 -18.34
C LEU A 234 -0.50 -1.17 -17.83
N VAL A 235 -0.48 -2.34 -18.44
CA VAL A 235 0.45 -3.40 -18.09
C VAL A 235 1.45 -3.63 -19.23
N TYR A 236 2.71 -3.88 -18.86
CA TYR A 236 3.84 -3.94 -19.77
C TYR A 236 4.69 -5.17 -19.49
N LYS A 237 5.34 -5.68 -20.53
CA LYS A 237 6.26 -6.80 -20.43
C LYS A 237 7.56 -6.42 -19.70
N ASP A 238 8.08 -5.24 -20.01
CA ASP A 238 9.37 -4.76 -19.53
C ASP A 238 9.44 -3.23 -19.53
N VAL A 239 10.51 -2.68 -18.92
CA VAL A 239 10.75 -1.23 -18.82
C VAL A 239 10.94 -0.59 -20.20
N LYS A 240 11.51 -1.30 -21.16
CA LYS A 240 11.69 -0.80 -22.52
C LYS A 240 10.33 -0.53 -23.19
N SER A 241 9.35 -1.38 -22.91
CA SER A 241 7.97 -1.21 -23.38
C SER A 241 7.27 -0.01 -22.73
N VAL A 242 7.53 0.25 -21.45
CA VAL A 242 7.06 1.48 -20.76
C VAL A 242 7.68 2.71 -21.45
N ALA A 243 8.98 2.69 -21.66
CA ALA A 243 9.70 3.77 -22.31
C ALA A 243 9.20 4.04 -23.73
N ALA A 244 9.02 2.99 -24.54
CA ALA A 244 8.50 3.12 -25.90
C ALA A 244 7.10 3.74 -25.92
N ARG A 245 6.25 3.44 -24.93
CA ARG A 245 4.94 4.08 -24.80
C ARG A 245 5.07 5.56 -24.46
N ALA A 246 6.05 5.93 -23.65
CA ALA A 246 6.30 7.33 -23.29
C ALA A 246 6.62 8.22 -24.50
N PHE A 247 7.23 7.65 -25.55
CA PHE A 247 7.47 8.37 -26.79
C PHE A 247 6.19 8.63 -27.61
N ASN A 248 5.10 7.93 -27.33
CA ASN A 248 3.76 8.12 -27.90
C ASN A 248 3.74 8.59 -29.36
N LEU A 249 4.58 7.98 -30.20
CA LEU A 249 4.68 8.32 -31.59
C LEU A 249 3.57 7.63 -32.39
N GLU A 250 2.89 8.39 -33.22
CA GLU A 250 1.87 7.87 -34.14
C GLU A 250 2.44 6.80 -35.08
N ASN A 251 1.55 5.98 -35.65
CA ASN A 251 1.94 4.84 -36.48
C ASN A 251 2.85 5.19 -37.66
N ASP A 252 2.75 6.40 -38.19
CA ASP A 252 3.62 6.92 -39.30
C ASP A 252 5.05 7.23 -38.83
N LYS A 253 5.28 7.28 -37.50
CA LYS A 253 6.58 7.59 -36.88
C LYS A 253 7.33 6.35 -36.35
N LYS A 254 6.99 5.15 -36.79
CA LYS A 254 7.64 3.90 -36.37
C LYS A 254 9.16 3.93 -36.45
N ASN A 255 9.69 4.49 -37.53
CA ASN A 255 11.14 4.59 -37.73
C ASN A 255 11.78 5.50 -36.66
N LEU A 256 11.13 6.61 -36.29
CA LEU A 256 11.64 7.46 -35.23
C LEU A 256 11.61 6.74 -33.87
N LEU A 257 10.53 6.03 -33.56
CA LEU A 257 10.46 5.21 -32.34
C LEU A 257 11.54 4.14 -32.32
N LYS A 258 11.77 3.46 -33.45
CA LYS A 258 12.86 2.49 -33.57
C LYS A 258 14.21 3.15 -33.34
N GLY A 259 14.45 4.34 -33.90
CA GLY A 259 15.68 5.12 -33.67
C GLY A 259 15.93 5.40 -32.19
N PHE A 260 14.93 5.91 -31.48
CA PHE A 260 15.05 6.19 -30.06
C PHE A 260 15.25 4.93 -29.21
N MET A 261 14.62 3.83 -29.56
CA MET A 261 14.64 2.61 -28.73
C MET A 261 15.76 1.65 -29.07
N ASP A 262 16.05 1.44 -30.36
CA ASP A 262 16.99 0.40 -30.85
C ASP A 262 18.26 0.98 -31.45
N GLY A 263 18.22 2.25 -31.87
CA GLY A 263 19.30 2.92 -32.58
C GLY A 263 18.90 3.40 -33.99
N TRP A 264 19.71 4.29 -34.55
CA TRP A 264 19.43 5.04 -35.78
C TRP A 264 20.03 4.43 -37.04
N ASP A 265 20.58 3.23 -36.94
CA ASP A 265 21.11 2.52 -38.10
C ASP A 265 19.98 2.28 -39.13
N ASP A 266 20.27 2.54 -40.40
CA ASP A 266 19.33 2.42 -41.52
C ASP A 266 18.06 3.31 -41.41
N ILE A 267 18.02 4.28 -40.49
CA ILE A 267 16.90 5.21 -40.33
C ILE A 267 17.24 6.55 -40.97
N THR A 268 16.46 6.93 -41.98
CA THR A 268 16.55 8.25 -42.61
C THR A 268 15.58 9.21 -41.93
N ALA A 269 16.14 10.14 -41.19
CA ALA A 269 15.37 11.22 -40.58
C ALA A 269 16.21 12.50 -40.54
N ASP A 270 15.59 13.66 -40.68
CA ASP A 270 16.25 14.93 -40.44
C ASP A 270 16.10 15.36 -38.95
N VAL A 271 16.95 16.27 -38.53
CA VAL A 271 16.96 16.73 -37.12
C VAL A 271 15.66 17.43 -36.73
N ASN A 272 14.94 18.04 -37.66
CA ASN A 272 13.70 18.75 -37.36
C ASN A 272 12.56 17.77 -37.10
N ALA A 273 12.49 16.68 -37.85
CA ALA A 273 11.56 15.58 -37.63
C ALA A 273 11.78 14.96 -36.22
N VAL A 274 13.06 14.74 -35.85
CA VAL A 274 13.42 14.23 -34.53
C VAL A 274 13.03 15.22 -33.42
N LYS A 275 13.35 16.51 -33.57
CA LYS A 275 12.94 17.57 -32.60
C LYS A 275 11.44 17.63 -32.43
N LYS A 276 10.69 17.58 -33.55
CA LYS A 276 9.23 17.59 -33.50
C LYS A 276 8.69 16.35 -32.77
N ALA A 277 9.26 15.18 -33.04
CA ALA A 277 8.86 13.96 -32.34
C ALA A 277 9.06 14.07 -30.82
N VAL A 278 10.18 14.65 -30.36
CA VAL A 278 10.45 14.88 -28.94
C VAL A 278 9.48 15.92 -28.35
N GLN A 279 9.15 16.97 -29.08
CA GLN A 279 8.15 17.97 -28.64
C GLN A 279 6.76 17.34 -28.46
N ASP A 280 6.38 16.43 -29.36
CA ASP A 280 5.10 15.72 -29.34
C ASP A 280 5.00 14.66 -28.23
N MET A 281 6.11 14.33 -27.53
CA MET A 281 6.08 13.38 -26.41
C MET A 281 5.29 13.91 -25.23
N SER A 282 4.63 12.98 -24.54
CA SER A 282 4.08 13.26 -23.23
C SER A 282 5.18 13.61 -22.20
N SER A 283 4.84 14.39 -21.20
CA SER A 283 5.73 14.75 -20.08
C SER A 283 4.99 14.68 -18.74
N GLN A 284 4.00 13.81 -18.64
CA GLN A 284 3.06 13.78 -17.53
C GLN A 284 3.54 12.97 -16.33
N ASN A 285 4.48 12.06 -16.51
CA ASN A 285 5.03 11.25 -15.43
C ASN A 285 6.56 11.27 -15.41
N GLY A 286 7.15 10.75 -14.33
CA GLY A 286 8.59 10.88 -14.09
C GLY A 286 9.47 10.30 -15.19
N LEU A 287 9.14 9.14 -15.77
CA LEU A 287 9.94 8.52 -16.82
C LEU A 287 9.78 9.24 -18.16
N GLU A 288 8.55 9.58 -18.54
CA GLU A 288 8.26 10.34 -19.74
C GLU A 288 8.94 11.69 -19.72
N SER A 289 8.79 12.42 -18.61
CA SER A 289 9.42 13.72 -18.40
C SER A 289 10.94 13.63 -18.48
N ALA A 290 11.54 12.66 -17.80
CA ALA A 290 12.99 12.47 -17.78
C ALA A 290 13.56 12.12 -19.18
N PHE A 291 12.87 11.28 -19.97
CA PHE A 291 13.29 11.00 -21.34
C PHE A 291 13.18 12.23 -22.24
N LYS A 292 12.06 12.92 -22.16
CA LYS A 292 11.86 14.15 -22.95
C LYS A 292 12.92 15.19 -22.64
N GLU A 293 13.16 15.46 -21.37
CA GLU A 293 14.16 16.43 -20.92
C GLU A 293 15.57 16.06 -21.39
N TYR A 294 15.95 14.78 -21.28
CA TYR A 294 17.21 14.28 -21.78
C TYR A 294 17.36 14.53 -23.27
N LEU A 295 16.38 14.16 -24.08
CA LEU A 295 16.42 14.30 -25.53
C LEU A 295 16.40 15.77 -25.96
N ASP A 296 15.59 16.62 -25.32
CA ASP A 296 15.56 18.07 -25.57
C ASP A 296 16.92 18.71 -25.28
N GLY A 297 17.57 18.32 -24.17
CA GLY A 297 18.92 18.77 -23.83
C GLY A 297 19.96 18.40 -24.89
N ILE A 298 19.92 17.15 -25.37
CA ILE A 298 20.83 16.67 -26.42
C ILE A 298 20.58 17.37 -27.78
N LEU A 299 19.32 17.65 -28.12
CA LEU A 299 18.92 18.28 -29.39
C LEU A 299 19.08 19.80 -29.42
N THR A 300 19.28 20.43 -28.27
CA THR A 300 19.41 21.89 -28.16
C THR A 300 20.62 22.37 -29.00
N GLY A 301 20.39 23.36 -29.88
CA GLY A 301 21.42 23.92 -30.73
C GLY A 301 21.91 23.03 -31.89
N LYS A 302 21.38 21.82 -32.06
CA LYS A 302 21.77 20.90 -33.12
C LYS A 302 21.05 21.26 -34.43
N ALA A 303 21.79 21.32 -35.56
CA ALA A 303 21.28 21.60 -36.88
C ALA A 303 21.23 20.37 -37.80
N THR A 304 22.05 19.35 -37.51
CA THR A 304 22.17 18.10 -38.30
C THR A 304 22.10 16.90 -37.36
N LEU A 305 21.63 15.80 -37.91
CA LEU A 305 21.60 14.49 -37.23
C LEU A 305 22.82 13.67 -37.66
N ASP A 306 23.99 13.97 -37.08
CA ASP A 306 25.21 13.22 -37.29
C ASP A 306 25.28 11.93 -36.47
N GLU A 307 26.28 11.07 -36.73
CA GLU A 307 26.40 9.77 -36.09
C GLU A 307 26.64 9.87 -34.56
N ASP A 308 27.37 10.88 -34.12
CA ASP A 308 27.57 11.10 -32.67
C ASP A 308 26.25 11.48 -31.96
N LEU A 309 25.45 12.33 -32.61
CA LEU A 309 24.13 12.72 -32.11
C LEU A 309 23.18 11.53 -32.11
N LYS A 310 23.14 10.74 -33.16
CA LYS A 310 22.31 9.53 -33.25
C LYS A 310 22.57 8.56 -32.13
N GLN A 311 23.84 8.30 -31.78
CA GLN A 311 24.20 7.41 -30.66
C GLN A 311 23.71 7.94 -29.34
N LYS A 312 23.70 9.26 -29.14
CA LYS A 312 23.22 9.91 -27.89
C LYS A 312 21.69 9.91 -27.78
N LEU A 313 20.99 9.97 -28.90
CA LEU A 313 19.53 9.98 -28.99
C LEU A 313 18.91 8.57 -28.84
N THR A 314 19.40 7.75 -27.92
CA THR A 314 18.88 6.39 -27.72
C THR A 314 18.51 6.15 -26.26
N TYR A 315 17.54 5.26 -26.04
CA TYR A 315 17.18 4.78 -24.70
C TYR A 315 18.38 4.16 -23.97
N ALA A 316 19.24 3.45 -24.71
CA ALA A 316 20.46 2.88 -24.12
C ALA A 316 21.45 3.95 -23.66
N ALA A 317 21.55 5.07 -24.36
CA ALA A 317 22.38 6.21 -23.96
C ALA A 317 21.78 6.94 -22.73
N PHE A 318 20.47 7.19 -22.74
CA PHE A 318 19.76 7.74 -21.60
C PHE A 318 20.02 6.91 -20.33
N ARG A 319 19.89 5.60 -20.40
CA ARG A 319 20.13 4.69 -19.27
C ARG A 319 21.54 4.76 -18.72
N ARG A 320 22.53 5.15 -19.52
CA ARG A 320 23.95 5.28 -19.09
C ARG A 320 24.28 6.63 -18.46
N GLN A 321 23.45 7.64 -18.61
CA GLN A 321 23.72 9.01 -18.19
C GLN A 321 22.83 9.44 -17.02
N ALA A 322 23.18 8.97 -15.83
CA ALA A 322 22.47 9.32 -14.60
C ALA A 322 22.45 10.84 -14.30
N SER A 323 23.39 11.61 -14.85
CA SER A 323 23.50 13.06 -14.62
C SER A 323 22.41 13.89 -15.25
N HIS A 324 21.62 13.34 -16.17
CA HIS A 324 20.48 14.00 -16.81
C HIS A 324 19.15 13.77 -16.12
N LEU A 325 19.13 12.97 -15.05
CA LEU A 325 17.93 12.77 -14.26
C LEU A 325 17.75 13.91 -13.25
N PRO A 326 16.50 14.31 -12.98
CA PRO A 326 16.21 15.21 -11.86
C PRO A 326 16.85 14.70 -10.57
N SER A 327 17.31 15.60 -9.70
CA SER A 327 18.05 15.27 -8.49
C SER A 327 17.29 14.35 -7.51
N ASN A 328 15.96 14.35 -7.61
CA ASN A 328 15.07 13.51 -6.82
C ASN A 328 14.76 12.13 -7.46
N ILE A 329 15.32 11.85 -8.64
CA ILE A 329 15.12 10.58 -9.34
C ILE A 329 16.38 9.72 -9.21
N THR A 330 16.16 8.45 -8.87
CA THR A 330 17.24 7.45 -8.79
C THR A 330 17.94 7.30 -10.14
N PRO A 331 19.29 7.21 -10.17
CA PRO A 331 20.04 7.02 -11.40
C PRO A 331 19.52 5.86 -12.24
N VAL A 332 19.53 6.03 -13.57
CA VAL A 332 19.03 5.01 -14.51
C VAL A 332 19.71 3.65 -14.35
N SER A 333 20.96 3.62 -13.91
CA SER A 333 21.65 2.37 -13.58
C SER A 333 20.96 1.55 -12.49
N GLN A 334 20.31 2.22 -11.53
CA GLN A 334 19.51 1.56 -10.49
C GLN A 334 18.12 1.16 -11.00
N PHE A 335 17.65 1.77 -12.07
CA PHE A 335 16.40 1.39 -12.72
C PHE A 335 16.41 -0.07 -13.22
N CYS A 336 17.56 -0.58 -13.57
CA CYS A 336 17.74 -1.95 -14.06
C CYS A 336 18.17 -2.92 -12.98
N SER A 337 18.51 -2.41 -11.79
CA SER A 337 18.78 -3.26 -10.64
C SER A 337 17.47 -3.72 -10.00
N GLU A 338 17.53 -4.73 -9.17
CA GLU A 338 16.36 -5.27 -8.46
C GLU A 338 15.77 -4.32 -7.40
N GLN A 339 16.19 -3.07 -7.33
CA GLN A 339 15.65 -2.07 -6.40
C GLN A 339 14.30 -1.50 -6.90
N ILE A 340 13.32 -2.33 -6.86
CA ILE A 340 11.98 -2.17 -7.38
C ILE A 340 11.22 -1.01 -6.73
N GLY A 341 11.46 -0.74 -5.43
CA GLY A 341 10.82 0.35 -4.70
C GLY A 341 11.06 1.73 -5.32
N ASN A 342 12.26 1.95 -5.84
CA ASN A 342 12.60 3.22 -6.48
C ASN A 342 11.88 3.44 -7.81
N LEU A 343 11.60 2.37 -8.55
CA LEU A 343 10.81 2.44 -9.77
C LEU A 343 9.39 2.93 -9.50
N TYR A 344 8.77 2.40 -8.48
CA TYR A 344 7.42 2.80 -8.10
C TYR A 344 7.37 4.28 -7.72
N GLN A 345 8.26 4.71 -6.85
CA GLN A 345 8.24 6.05 -6.29
C GLN A 345 8.49 7.14 -7.33
N TYR A 346 9.50 6.95 -8.18
CA TYR A 346 9.98 8.03 -9.05
C TYR A 346 9.41 7.98 -10.46
N TYR A 347 9.00 6.81 -10.93
CA TYR A 347 8.55 6.61 -12.32
C TYR A 347 7.09 6.19 -12.41
N ASN A 348 6.39 6.11 -11.29
CA ASN A 348 5.02 5.59 -11.23
C ASN A 348 4.86 4.22 -11.92
N VAL A 349 5.93 3.43 -11.91
CA VAL A 349 6.01 2.09 -12.47
C VAL A 349 6.12 1.07 -11.36
N SER A 350 5.20 0.13 -11.34
CA SER A 350 5.15 -0.98 -10.39
C SER A 350 5.58 -2.27 -11.07
N LEU A 351 6.57 -2.98 -10.51
CA LEU A 351 6.98 -4.30 -10.99
C LEU A 351 6.40 -5.40 -10.10
N TYR A 352 5.52 -6.20 -10.66
CA TYR A 352 4.91 -7.36 -10.01
C TYR A 352 5.72 -8.62 -10.35
N LYS A 353 6.78 -8.87 -9.57
CA LYS A 353 7.67 -10.02 -9.76
C LYS A 353 6.95 -11.32 -9.41
N SER A 354 6.82 -12.22 -10.38
CA SER A 354 6.07 -13.48 -10.23
C SER A 354 4.60 -13.27 -9.83
N GLY A 355 3.99 -12.17 -10.24
CA GLY A 355 2.60 -11.83 -9.92
C GLY A 355 2.35 -11.43 -8.46
N ARG A 356 3.40 -11.24 -7.63
CA ARG A 356 3.23 -10.90 -6.21
C ARG A 356 2.75 -9.47 -6.03
N SER A 357 1.78 -9.31 -5.15
CA SER A 357 1.32 -8.02 -4.66
C SER A 357 1.01 -8.08 -3.17
N TYR A 358 1.07 -6.94 -2.52
CA TYR A 358 0.93 -6.80 -1.08
C TYR A 358 -0.25 -5.90 -0.77
N HIS A 359 -1.05 -6.32 0.20
CA HIS A 359 -2.27 -5.64 0.62
C HIS A 359 -2.18 -5.35 2.10
N LYS A 360 -2.45 -4.12 2.50
CA LYS A 360 -2.47 -3.70 3.90
C LYS A 360 -3.91 -3.65 4.40
N PHE A 361 -4.10 -4.05 5.64
CA PHE A 361 -5.36 -3.92 6.34
C PHE A 361 -5.08 -3.50 7.79
N TRP A 362 -5.52 -2.31 8.15
CA TRP A 362 -5.43 -1.80 9.51
C TRP A 362 -6.61 -2.29 10.34
N ILE A 363 -6.31 -2.80 11.56
CA ILE A 363 -7.32 -3.46 12.38
C ILE A 363 -8.18 -2.41 13.07
N ARG A 364 -9.48 -2.44 12.80
CA ARG A 364 -10.47 -1.54 13.42
C ARG A 364 -11.07 -2.19 14.67
N HIS A 365 -11.12 -1.44 15.76
CA HIS A 365 -11.82 -1.84 17.00
C HIS A 365 -13.27 -1.34 17.01
N ASN A 366 -13.48 -0.11 16.60
CA ASN A 366 -14.77 0.56 16.63
C ASN A 366 -14.98 1.38 15.35
N ASP A 367 -15.35 0.67 14.29
CA ASP A 367 -15.64 1.28 12.99
C ASP A 367 -16.87 2.20 13.11
N ASN A 368 -16.72 3.48 12.80
CA ASN A 368 -17.78 4.47 12.79
C ASN A 368 -18.67 4.41 11.54
N GLY A 369 -18.27 3.62 10.52
CA GLY A 369 -18.95 3.49 9.24
C GLY A 369 -18.83 4.72 8.33
N ASN A 370 -17.87 5.61 8.57
CA ASN A 370 -17.63 6.82 7.80
C ASN A 370 -16.14 6.93 7.45
N ASP A 371 -15.74 6.42 6.29
CA ASP A 371 -14.34 6.39 5.82
C ASP A 371 -13.71 7.79 5.64
N GLY A 372 -14.48 8.86 5.76
CA GLY A 372 -13.98 10.24 5.68
C GLY A 372 -13.77 10.91 7.04
N LEU A 373 -14.02 10.22 8.13
CA LEU A 373 -13.96 10.78 9.48
C LEU A 373 -13.42 9.76 10.49
N MET A 374 -12.20 10.00 10.97
CA MET A 374 -11.58 9.18 11.99
C MET A 374 -12.44 9.05 13.25
N GLY A 375 -12.77 7.83 13.63
CA GLY A 375 -13.53 7.51 14.83
C GLY A 375 -12.67 7.38 16.07
N VAL A 376 -13.30 7.55 17.25
CA VAL A 376 -12.63 7.36 18.54
C VAL A 376 -12.26 5.89 18.72
N MET A 377 -10.99 5.59 18.95
CA MET A 377 -10.46 4.23 19.12
C MET A 377 -10.69 3.32 17.89
N GLU A 378 -10.92 3.88 16.73
CA GLU A 378 -11.26 3.10 15.54
C GLU A 378 -10.15 2.11 15.18
N PHE A 379 -8.91 2.56 15.12
CA PHE A 379 -7.75 1.75 14.83
C PHE A 379 -6.94 1.33 16.06
N CYS A 380 -7.61 1.07 17.17
CA CYS A 380 -6.98 0.62 18.39
C CYS A 380 -7.04 -0.90 18.55
N ILE A 381 -6.14 -1.45 19.34
CA ILE A 381 -6.23 -2.82 19.86
C ILE A 381 -6.53 -2.75 21.35
N VAL A 382 -7.65 -3.34 21.74
CA VAL A 382 -8.10 -3.34 23.13
C VAL A 382 -8.02 -4.75 23.69
N ARG A 383 -7.40 -4.89 24.88
CA ARG A 383 -7.28 -6.19 25.56
C ARG A 383 -8.63 -6.85 25.81
N ASN A 384 -8.63 -8.15 26.00
CA ASN A 384 -9.79 -8.99 26.23
C ASN A 384 -10.77 -9.05 25.03
N ASN A 385 -10.27 -8.74 23.83
CA ASN A 385 -11.02 -8.88 22.59
C ASN A 385 -10.35 -9.89 21.67
N VAL A 386 -11.15 -10.52 20.83
CA VAL A 386 -10.73 -11.33 19.70
C VAL A 386 -11.12 -10.59 18.43
N TYR A 387 -10.12 -10.25 17.64
CA TYR A 387 -10.29 -9.62 16.33
C TYR A 387 -10.30 -10.74 15.28
N GLN A 388 -11.50 -11.06 14.79
CA GLN A 388 -11.71 -12.07 13.77
C GLN A 388 -11.71 -11.41 12.40
N LEU A 389 -10.62 -11.59 11.64
CA LEU A 389 -10.45 -11.06 10.29
C LEU A 389 -10.80 -12.13 9.27
N TYR A 390 -11.75 -11.85 8.39
CA TYR A 390 -12.11 -12.71 7.27
C TYR A 390 -11.79 -12.05 5.95
N VAL A 391 -10.78 -12.58 5.26
CA VAL A 391 -10.43 -12.11 3.91
C VAL A 391 -11.37 -12.77 2.92
N LYS A 392 -12.27 -11.97 2.36
CA LYS A 392 -13.30 -12.41 1.43
C LYS A 392 -12.86 -12.27 -0.01
N GLY A 393 -12.18 -11.19 -0.36
CA GLY A 393 -11.91 -10.85 -1.74
C GLY A 393 -10.73 -9.89 -1.95
N ILE A 394 -10.51 -9.54 -3.20
CA ILE A 394 -9.50 -8.59 -3.67
C ILE A 394 -10.20 -7.52 -4.50
N ARG A 395 -9.81 -6.26 -4.29
CA ARG A 395 -10.32 -5.09 -5.02
C ARG A 395 -9.40 -4.62 -6.13
N GLY A 396 -8.17 -5.16 -6.21
CA GLY A 396 -7.20 -4.78 -7.24
C GLY A 396 -5.81 -5.36 -6.98
N LEU A 397 -4.86 -4.97 -7.82
CA LEU A 397 -3.45 -5.16 -7.51
C LEU A 397 -3.12 -4.33 -6.27
N GLY A 398 -2.55 -4.96 -5.28
CA GLY A 398 -1.93 -4.29 -4.14
C GLY A 398 -0.62 -3.61 -4.52
N ASP A 399 0.17 -3.25 -3.53
CA ASP A 399 1.49 -2.68 -3.76
C ASP A 399 2.46 -3.74 -4.31
N PRO A 400 3.42 -3.35 -5.17
CA PRO A 400 4.41 -4.28 -5.71
C PRO A 400 5.42 -4.75 -4.65
N LEU A 401 5.52 -4.01 -3.55
CA LEU A 401 6.35 -4.27 -2.39
C LEU A 401 5.52 -4.21 -1.12
N PRO A 402 5.93 -4.92 -0.05
CA PRO A 402 5.26 -4.83 1.25
C PRO A 402 5.23 -3.39 1.77
N TYR A 403 6.18 -2.60 1.34
CA TYR A 403 6.37 -1.23 1.70
C TYR A 403 6.83 -0.41 0.48
N THR A 404 6.24 0.76 0.28
CA THR A 404 6.57 1.68 -0.80
C THR A 404 6.99 3.03 -0.22
N PRO A 405 8.29 3.40 -0.28
CA PRO A 405 8.77 4.67 0.24
C PRO A 405 7.98 5.87 -0.34
N GLY A 406 7.55 6.77 0.53
CA GLY A 406 6.83 7.98 0.16
C GLY A 406 5.34 7.82 -0.14
N LYS A 407 4.83 6.56 -0.29
CA LYS A 407 3.41 6.27 -0.40
C LYS A 407 2.79 6.02 0.97
N ASP A 408 3.53 5.35 1.82
CA ASP A 408 3.11 4.96 3.17
C ASP A 408 3.75 5.92 4.19
N ASP A 409 3.38 7.19 4.13
CA ASP A 409 3.87 8.19 5.10
C ASP A 409 3.34 7.85 6.50
N PRO A 410 4.19 7.75 7.54
CA PRO A 410 3.75 7.54 8.91
C PRO A 410 2.72 8.56 9.42
N GLY A 411 2.74 9.77 8.88
CA GLY A 411 1.77 10.82 9.20
C GLY A 411 0.41 10.68 8.53
N THR A 412 0.25 9.71 7.61
CA THR A 412 -1.01 9.54 6.88
C THR A 412 -2.03 8.84 7.78
N PRO A 413 -3.22 9.41 7.96
CA PRO A 413 -4.30 8.75 8.68
C PRO A 413 -4.71 7.44 8.02
N ASP A 414 -4.95 6.39 8.81
CA ASP A 414 -5.30 5.06 8.30
C ASP A 414 -6.64 5.02 7.56
N GLU A 415 -7.54 5.98 7.81
CA GLU A 415 -8.77 6.18 7.03
C GLU A 415 -8.53 6.55 5.56
N SER A 416 -7.38 7.10 5.22
CA SER A 416 -7.06 7.55 3.86
C SER A 416 -6.45 6.46 2.97
N ASP A 417 -6.27 5.25 3.48
CA ASP A 417 -5.65 4.16 2.72
C ASP A 417 -6.58 3.61 1.63
N ASP A 418 -6.02 3.47 0.44
CA ASP A 418 -6.64 2.73 -0.66
C ASP A 418 -6.64 1.23 -0.35
N VAL A 419 -7.75 0.71 0.15
CA VAL A 419 -7.90 -0.70 0.50
C VAL A 419 -8.04 -1.54 -0.76
N THR A 420 -7.01 -2.31 -1.09
CA THR A 420 -6.99 -3.23 -2.24
C THR A 420 -7.43 -4.66 -1.90
N ILE A 421 -7.76 -4.92 -0.63
CA ILE A 421 -8.22 -6.22 -0.12
C ILE A 421 -9.56 -6.06 0.59
N ASP A 422 -10.45 -7.03 0.43
CA ASP A 422 -11.77 -7.03 1.07
C ASP A 422 -11.71 -7.90 2.34
N VAL A 423 -11.66 -7.25 3.50
CA VAL A 423 -11.59 -7.90 4.82
C VAL A 423 -12.77 -7.46 5.67
N THR A 424 -13.50 -8.42 6.19
CA THR A 424 -14.52 -8.18 7.20
C THR A 424 -13.92 -8.46 8.57
N ILE A 425 -14.11 -7.53 9.52
CA ILE A 425 -13.65 -7.67 10.90
C ILE A 425 -14.84 -7.89 11.85
N TYR A 426 -14.68 -8.79 12.80
CA TYR A 426 -15.60 -8.99 13.91
C TYR A 426 -14.80 -8.88 15.21
N VAL A 427 -15.18 -7.93 16.07
CA VAL A 427 -14.60 -7.75 17.40
C VAL A 427 -15.47 -8.47 18.41
N LYS A 428 -14.92 -9.42 19.14
CA LYS A 428 -15.65 -10.24 20.12
C LYS A 428 -14.97 -10.20 21.46
N ASP A 429 -15.77 -10.20 22.53
CA ASP A 429 -15.25 -10.42 23.85
C ASP A 429 -14.59 -11.80 23.96
N TRP A 430 -13.37 -11.86 24.50
CA TRP A 430 -12.60 -13.08 24.61
C TRP A 430 -13.28 -14.15 25.43
N VAL A 431 -13.97 -13.78 26.51
CA VAL A 431 -14.64 -14.71 27.40
C VAL A 431 -15.97 -14.13 27.89
N LYS A 432 -17.06 -14.66 27.38
CA LYS A 432 -18.33 -14.57 28.05
C LYS A 432 -18.45 -15.74 29.05
N ARG A 433 -17.91 -15.58 30.26
CA ARG A 433 -18.16 -16.56 31.34
C ARG A 433 -19.51 -16.21 31.96
N THR A 434 -20.52 -16.96 31.63
CA THR A 434 -21.72 -17.10 32.46
C THR A 434 -21.41 -18.18 33.50
N ASN A 435 -20.83 -17.79 34.65
CA ASN A 435 -20.85 -18.65 35.81
C ASN A 435 -22.27 -18.68 36.34
N LYS A 436 -23.03 -19.69 35.99
CA LYS A 436 -24.38 -19.89 36.54
C LYS A 436 -24.39 -20.59 37.90
N ASP A 437 -23.29 -21.23 38.27
CA ASP A 437 -23.24 -22.05 39.49
C ASP A 437 -21.90 -21.84 40.23
N ILE A 438 -21.77 -20.74 40.99
CA ILE A 438 -20.83 -20.71 42.10
C ILE A 438 -21.67 -21.01 43.33
N ILE A 439 -21.66 -22.25 43.81
CA ILE A 439 -22.07 -22.60 45.16
C ILE A 439 -20.81 -22.46 46.02
N LEU A 440 -20.84 -21.50 46.94
CA LEU A 440 -19.85 -21.36 48.00
C LEU A 440 -20.24 -22.25 49.15
#